data_397486a5c2fcd2796af16aa83a559a7e
#
_entry.id   397486a5c2fcd2796af16aa83a559a7e
#
_cell.length_a   1.000
_cell.length_b   1.000
_cell.length_c   1.000
_cell.angle_alpha   90.00
_cell.angle_beta   90.00
_cell.angle_gamma   90.00
#
_symmetry.space_group_name_H-M   'P 1'
#
loop_
_entity.id
_entity.type
_entity.pdbx_description
1 polymer ?
#
loop_
_entity_poly.entity_id
_entity_poly.type
_entity_poly.pdbx_seq_one_letter_code
_entity_poly.pdbx_strand_id
1 'polypeptide(L)'
;MRSSRNTMVALTSLILMATWVVRIARASVMPLRQSFDIQIPWTPLPAKIDGRQRLVYELHLTNFSRDSLRLDRVEVANMTSGAVLHAFEGLELKSMIARQDRSVSEPEKLVIPPGVRAVIYVGLPIELPTGAECSLTHKIEFEVQSTNPERATVEGGKLVVHNEPMAAIGAPLRGGPWVAVYNASWELGHRRVLYATKGRVHVPGRFAIDWIKVDTNGKYFQGDGSKITDWFGYGAEVIAVSDGVVVATRDWIAENSHVVEGVQRTSLENASGNFVTLDLGHGRFAFYEHLKPGSIRVRQGDRVRIGSVIAQLGYTGQSTGPHLHFHVSDNISLLDAEGLPYALQSFRVLGTYSSPAAFGKSLPWSPIGPGINGEPRVELPAAFAVVAFPD
;
A
#
# COMPACT_ATOMS: atom_id res chain seq x y z
N MET A 1 87.80 -56.87 -35.13
CA MET A 1 87.20 -56.19 -36.27
C MET A 1 85.76 -55.78 -35.87
N ARG A 2 85.41 -54.55 -36.18
CA ARG A 2 84.13 -53.85 -36.05
C ARG A 2 83.71 -53.42 -34.64
N SER A 3 83.91 -52.13 -34.46
CA SER A 3 83.44 -51.21 -33.50
C SER A 3 81.93 -51.01 -33.63
N SER A 4 81.20 -50.93 -32.52
CA SER A 4 79.86 -50.32 -32.50
C SER A 4 79.83 -49.22 -31.45
N ARG A 5 79.63 -47.99 -31.91
CA ARG A 5 79.45 -46.78 -31.11
C ARG A 5 78.04 -46.75 -30.54
N ASN A 6 77.93 -46.67 -29.23
CA ASN A 6 76.69 -46.37 -28.55
C ASN A 6 76.54 -44.87 -28.44
N THR A 7 75.55 -44.32 -29.07
CA THR A 7 75.13 -42.91 -28.99
C THR A 7 74.14 -42.80 -27.84
N MET A 8 74.52 -42.10 -26.79
CA MET A 8 73.66 -41.77 -25.65
C MET A 8 72.83 -40.51 -25.98
N VAL A 9 71.56 -40.65 -26.11
CA VAL A 9 70.61 -39.55 -26.26
C VAL A 9 70.20 -39.07 -24.89
N ALA A 10 70.62 -37.86 -24.52
CA ALA A 10 70.14 -37.19 -23.28
C ALA A 10 68.80 -36.52 -23.53
N LEU A 11 67.77 -37.03 -22.81
CA LEU A 11 66.42 -36.45 -22.77
C LEU A 11 66.39 -35.38 -21.70
N THR A 12 66.38 -34.09 -22.07
CA THR A 12 66.19 -32.98 -21.17
C THR A 12 64.67 -32.72 -20.99
N SER A 13 64.12 -33.14 -19.87
CA SER A 13 62.74 -32.83 -19.48
C SER A 13 62.60 -31.40 -18.97
N LEU A 14 61.99 -30.54 -19.74
CA LEU A 14 61.63 -29.16 -19.34
C LEU A 14 60.35 -29.22 -18.48
N ILE A 15 60.45 -29.05 -17.17
CA ILE A 15 59.32 -28.92 -16.24
C ILE A 15 58.85 -27.46 -16.31
N LEU A 16 57.75 -27.19 -17.02
CA LEU A 16 57.06 -25.91 -16.92
C LEU A 16 56.27 -25.86 -15.60
N MET A 17 56.76 -25.15 -14.60
CA MET A 17 55.99 -24.75 -13.42
C MET A 17 55.02 -23.62 -13.82
N ALA A 18 53.76 -23.94 -14.05
CA ALA A 18 52.72 -22.96 -14.18
C ALA A 18 52.36 -22.41 -12.78
N THR A 19 52.89 -21.24 -12.46
CA THR A 19 52.50 -20.51 -11.21
C THR A 19 51.10 -19.94 -11.39
N TRP A 20 50.12 -20.59 -10.79
CA TRP A 20 48.79 -20.02 -10.64
C TRP A 20 48.86 -18.84 -9.66
N VAL A 21 48.86 -17.62 -10.17
CA VAL A 21 48.64 -16.43 -9.33
C VAL A 21 47.16 -16.37 -9.00
N VAL A 22 46.79 -16.91 -7.85
CA VAL A 22 45.46 -16.69 -7.25
C VAL A 22 45.39 -15.21 -6.91
N ARG A 23 44.76 -14.41 -7.79
CA ARG A 23 44.35 -13.05 -7.42
C ARG A 23 43.21 -13.20 -6.41
N ILE A 24 43.54 -13.15 -5.14
CA ILE A 24 42.57 -12.91 -4.06
C ILE A 24 42.05 -11.50 -4.31
N ALA A 25 40.86 -11.39 -4.92
CA ALA A 25 40.12 -10.14 -4.96
C ALA A 25 39.89 -9.73 -3.51
N ARG A 26 40.65 -8.79 -3.01
CA ARG A 26 40.35 -8.12 -1.75
C ARG A 26 38.99 -7.46 -1.97
N ALA A 27 37.97 -8.00 -1.35
CA ALA A 27 36.71 -7.26 -1.19
C ALA A 27 37.12 -5.91 -0.58
N SER A 28 36.95 -4.83 -1.32
CA SER A 28 37.16 -3.50 -0.79
C SER A 28 36.14 -3.32 0.32
N VAL A 29 36.59 -3.37 1.57
CA VAL A 29 35.77 -3.00 2.71
C VAL A 29 35.37 -1.54 2.48
N MET A 30 34.14 -1.31 2.08
CA MET A 30 33.62 0.06 1.95
C MET A 30 33.78 0.74 3.32
N PRO A 31 34.32 1.96 3.38
CA PRO A 31 34.49 2.67 4.64
C PRO A 31 33.14 2.82 5.34
N LEU A 32 33.08 2.54 6.64
CA LEU A 32 31.91 2.78 7.46
C LEU A 32 31.53 4.25 7.38
N ARG A 33 30.30 4.51 6.94
CA ARG A 33 29.74 5.86 6.79
C ARG A 33 28.39 5.94 7.49
N GLN A 34 28.16 7.06 8.16
CA GLN A 34 26.80 7.40 8.59
C GLN A 34 25.92 7.66 7.38
N SER A 35 24.73 7.09 7.36
CA SER A 35 23.77 7.21 6.27
C SER A 35 22.34 7.09 6.80
N PHE A 36 21.54 6.25 6.20
CA PHE A 36 20.15 6.03 6.60
C PHE A 36 20.02 4.96 7.68
N ASP A 37 19.22 5.25 8.71
CA ASP A 37 18.55 4.23 9.49
C ASP A 37 17.34 3.73 8.68
N ILE A 38 17.26 2.43 8.47
CA ILE A 38 16.26 1.78 7.60
C ILE A 38 15.32 0.96 8.47
N GLN A 39 14.04 1.35 8.51
CA GLN A 39 13.03 0.68 9.33
C GLN A 39 11.82 0.28 8.51
N ILE A 40 11.22 -0.86 8.85
CA ILE A 40 9.91 -1.30 8.38
C ILE A 40 9.07 -1.52 9.63
N PRO A 41 8.23 -0.52 10.01
CA PRO A 41 7.52 -0.53 11.29
C PRO A 41 6.52 -1.68 11.43
N TRP A 42 6.02 -2.19 10.31
CA TRP A 42 5.05 -3.28 10.27
C TRP A 42 5.42 -4.30 9.18
N THR A 43 5.40 -5.58 9.54
CA THR A 43 5.68 -6.68 8.59
C THR A 43 4.50 -6.86 7.65
N PRO A 44 4.68 -6.71 6.32
CA PRO A 44 3.61 -6.83 5.36
C PRO A 44 3.10 -8.25 5.22
N LEU A 45 1.80 -8.38 4.99
CA LEU A 45 1.16 -9.59 4.51
C LEU A 45 0.90 -9.46 3.00
N PRO A 46 1.09 -10.52 2.20
CA PRO A 46 0.73 -10.49 0.79
C PRO A 46 -0.77 -10.23 0.61
N ALA A 47 -1.09 -9.28 -0.27
CA ALA A 47 -2.45 -8.95 -0.67
C ALA A 47 -2.71 -9.38 -2.12
N LYS A 48 -3.86 -10.00 -2.40
CA LYS A 48 -4.27 -10.24 -3.78
C LYS A 48 -5.07 -9.03 -4.27
N ILE A 49 -4.54 -8.32 -5.27
CA ILE A 49 -5.12 -7.11 -5.84
C ILE A 49 -5.15 -7.27 -7.36
N ASP A 50 -6.33 -7.18 -7.96
CA ASP A 50 -6.52 -7.34 -9.42
C ASP A 50 -5.84 -8.58 -10.00
N GLY A 51 -6.10 -9.73 -9.40
CA GLY A 51 -5.59 -11.03 -9.81
C GLY A 51 -4.12 -11.28 -9.49
N ARG A 52 -3.39 -10.31 -8.93
CA ARG A 52 -1.96 -10.41 -8.64
C ARG A 52 -1.67 -10.32 -7.15
N GLN A 53 -0.75 -11.14 -6.68
CA GLN A 53 -0.26 -11.03 -5.31
C GLN A 53 0.75 -9.89 -5.23
N ARG A 54 0.61 -9.03 -4.22
CA ARG A 54 1.45 -7.84 -3.98
C ARG A 54 1.85 -7.73 -2.52
N LEU A 55 3.07 -7.25 -2.29
CA LEU A 55 3.49 -6.74 -0.99
C LEU A 55 3.30 -5.23 -0.95
N VAL A 56 2.66 -4.76 0.10
CA VAL A 56 2.35 -3.34 0.33
C VAL A 56 2.85 -2.98 1.73
N TYR A 57 3.89 -2.13 1.83
CA TYR A 57 4.48 -1.70 3.10
C TYR A 57 5.23 -0.38 2.98
N GLU A 58 5.57 0.21 4.10
CA GLU A 58 6.28 1.47 4.22
C GLU A 58 7.73 1.23 4.65
N LEU A 59 8.69 1.67 3.82
CA LEU A 59 10.12 1.67 4.12
C LEU A 59 10.50 3.07 4.62
N HIS A 60 10.87 3.18 5.89
CA HIS A 60 11.26 4.42 6.54
C HIS A 60 12.76 4.60 6.47
N LEU A 61 13.22 5.73 5.92
CA LEU A 61 14.60 6.12 5.82
C LEU A 61 14.83 7.39 6.62
N THR A 62 15.59 7.32 7.70
CA THR A 62 15.98 8.51 8.48
C THR A 62 17.45 8.81 8.23
N ASN A 63 17.78 10.01 7.77
CA ASN A 63 19.16 10.41 7.51
C ASN A 63 19.88 10.75 8.82
N PHE A 64 20.86 9.96 9.22
CA PHE A 64 21.72 10.19 10.39
C PHE A 64 23.09 10.77 10.03
N SER A 65 23.36 11.07 8.75
CA SER A 65 24.58 11.76 8.35
C SER A 65 24.51 13.26 8.67
N ARG A 66 25.62 13.96 8.53
CA ARG A 66 25.68 15.43 8.65
C ARG A 66 25.35 16.15 7.35
N ASP A 67 25.35 15.43 6.24
CA ASP A 67 25.10 15.92 4.90
C ASP A 67 23.69 15.53 4.44
N SER A 68 23.12 16.29 3.52
CA SER A 68 21.92 15.86 2.80
C SER A 68 22.26 14.68 1.88
N LEU A 69 21.38 13.71 1.80
CA LEU A 69 21.53 12.51 0.98
C LEU A 69 20.48 12.50 -0.11
N ARG A 70 20.87 12.44 -1.38
CA ARG A 70 19.97 12.33 -2.51
C ARG A 70 19.82 10.87 -2.89
N LEU A 71 18.61 10.35 -2.81
CA LEU A 71 18.29 8.99 -3.23
C LEU A 71 18.38 8.87 -4.76
N ASP A 72 19.11 7.86 -5.23
CA ASP A 72 19.20 7.52 -6.64
C ASP A 72 18.37 6.27 -6.96
N ARG A 73 18.44 5.24 -6.09
CA ARG A 73 17.79 3.95 -6.33
C ARG A 73 17.49 3.22 -5.02
N VAL A 74 16.39 2.49 -4.99
CA VAL A 74 15.99 1.61 -3.90
C VAL A 74 15.65 0.24 -4.47
N GLU A 75 16.42 -0.78 -4.10
CA GLU A 75 16.19 -2.16 -4.50
C GLU A 75 15.55 -2.94 -3.35
N VAL A 76 14.63 -3.83 -3.71
CA VAL A 76 14.11 -4.89 -2.83
C VAL A 76 14.62 -6.22 -3.36
N ALA A 77 15.32 -6.97 -2.55
CA ALA A 77 15.94 -8.23 -2.95
C ALA A 77 15.54 -9.38 -2.02
N ASN A 78 15.44 -10.57 -2.60
CA ASN A 78 15.28 -11.81 -1.85
C ASN A 78 16.63 -12.20 -1.24
N MET A 79 16.70 -12.33 0.09
CA MET A 79 17.93 -12.63 0.81
C MET A 79 18.49 -14.03 0.54
N THR A 80 17.61 -14.99 0.22
CA THR A 80 18.03 -16.38 0.00
C THR A 80 18.63 -16.58 -1.39
N SER A 81 18.00 -16.00 -2.42
CA SER A 81 18.46 -16.15 -3.80
C SER A 81 19.38 -15.02 -4.26
N GLY A 82 19.41 -13.89 -3.56
CA GLY A 82 20.07 -12.65 -4.00
C GLY A 82 19.36 -11.95 -5.17
N ALA A 83 18.22 -12.47 -5.64
CA ALA A 83 17.50 -11.89 -6.76
C ALA A 83 16.86 -10.55 -6.39
N VAL A 84 17.06 -9.52 -7.21
CA VAL A 84 16.35 -8.25 -7.11
C VAL A 84 14.92 -8.46 -7.60
N LEU A 85 13.95 -8.28 -6.70
CA LEU A 85 12.53 -8.40 -7.00
C LEU A 85 11.98 -7.15 -7.68
N HIS A 86 12.44 -5.99 -7.24
CA HIS A 86 12.08 -4.68 -7.82
C HIS A 86 13.12 -3.62 -7.49
N ALA A 87 13.25 -2.63 -8.37
CA ALA A 87 14.10 -1.47 -8.15
C ALA A 87 13.32 -0.20 -8.50
N PHE A 88 13.17 0.67 -7.53
CA PHE A 88 12.55 1.98 -7.67
C PHE A 88 13.62 3.01 -8.02
N GLU A 89 13.42 3.74 -9.13
CA GLU A 89 14.33 4.80 -9.58
C GLU A 89 13.57 5.88 -10.37
N GLY A 90 14.19 7.02 -10.60
CA GLY A 90 13.65 8.10 -11.42
C GLY A 90 12.26 8.56 -11.00
N LEU A 91 11.32 8.58 -11.96
CA LEU A 91 9.94 9.04 -11.74
C LEU A 91 9.15 8.09 -10.83
N GLU A 92 9.42 6.79 -10.90
CA GLU A 92 8.75 5.82 -10.03
C GLU A 92 9.11 6.08 -8.57
N LEU A 93 10.40 6.18 -8.24
CA LEU A 93 10.85 6.49 -6.89
C LEU A 93 10.27 7.82 -6.38
N LYS A 94 10.25 8.87 -7.23
CA LYS A 94 9.63 10.16 -6.90
C LYS A 94 8.15 10.04 -6.57
N SER A 95 7.42 9.20 -7.29
CA SER A 95 5.99 9.01 -7.04
C SER A 95 5.70 8.23 -5.76
N MET A 96 6.65 7.38 -5.32
CA MET A 96 6.50 6.50 -4.16
C MET A 96 7.11 7.04 -2.87
N ILE A 97 7.75 8.21 -2.89
CA ILE A 97 8.36 8.82 -1.70
C ILE A 97 7.50 9.97 -1.15
N ALA A 98 7.44 10.08 0.18
CA ALA A 98 7.01 11.27 0.89
C ALA A 98 7.99 11.61 2.02
N ARG A 99 8.13 12.91 2.29
CA ARG A 99 8.92 13.42 3.41
C ARG A 99 7.99 13.97 4.48
N GLN A 100 8.37 13.80 5.75
CA GLN A 100 7.54 14.24 6.88
C GLN A 100 7.74 15.74 7.22
N ASP A 101 8.75 16.39 6.65
CA ASP A 101 9.06 17.80 6.85
C ASP A 101 8.30 18.74 5.90
N ARG A 102 7.28 18.28 5.22
CA ARG A 102 6.30 18.96 4.35
C ARG A 102 6.41 18.61 2.86
N SER A 103 5.45 19.13 2.09
CA SER A 103 5.48 19.07 0.62
C SER A 103 6.66 19.88 0.11
N VAL A 104 7.68 19.18 -0.33
CA VAL A 104 8.88 19.75 -0.95
C VAL A 104 8.65 19.76 -2.45
N SER A 105 9.25 20.75 -3.15
CA SER A 105 9.20 20.81 -4.61
C SER A 105 9.67 19.47 -5.24
N GLU A 106 9.09 19.09 -6.36
CA GLU A 106 9.37 17.82 -7.04
C GLU A 106 10.87 17.50 -7.20
N PRO A 107 11.77 18.45 -7.58
CA PRO A 107 13.20 18.16 -7.69
C PRO A 107 13.86 17.76 -6.36
N GLU A 108 13.33 18.25 -5.24
CA GLU A 108 13.93 18.09 -3.91
C GLU A 108 13.38 16.91 -3.11
N LYS A 109 12.31 16.27 -3.57
CA LYS A 109 11.71 15.12 -2.86
C LYS A 109 12.70 14.02 -2.53
N LEU A 110 13.67 13.77 -3.42
CA LEU A 110 14.68 12.73 -3.25
C LEU A 110 15.88 13.18 -2.38
N VAL A 111 15.99 14.46 -2.04
CA VAL A 111 17.05 14.99 -1.18
C VAL A 111 16.58 14.97 0.26
N ILE A 112 17.21 14.16 1.10
CA ILE A 112 16.81 13.96 2.50
C ILE A 112 17.84 14.64 3.42
N PRO A 113 17.48 15.77 4.04
CA PRO A 113 18.37 16.49 4.97
C PRO A 113 18.70 15.68 6.23
N PRO A 114 19.74 16.07 6.97
CA PRO A 114 20.07 15.49 8.28
C PRO A 114 18.89 15.49 9.23
N GLY A 115 18.63 14.37 9.91
CA GLY A 115 17.54 14.19 10.87
C GLY A 115 16.15 14.04 10.25
N VAL A 116 16.00 14.22 8.94
CA VAL A 116 14.72 14.08 8.26
C VAL A 116 14.42 12.63 7.93
N ARG A 117 13.16 12.23 8.14
CA ARG A 117 12.61 10.94 7.71
C ARG A 117 11.88 11.07 6.38
N ALA A 118 12.22 10.20 5.44
CA ALA A 118 11.43 9.92 4.25
C ALA A 118 10.76 8.55 4.37
N VAL A 119 9.60 8.39 3.74
CA VAL A 119 8.88 7.13 3.67
C VAL A 119 8.71 6.74 2.20
N ILE A 120 9.13 5.53 1.86
CA ILE A 120 8.92 4.96 0.53
C ILE A 120 7.78 3.96 0.64
N TYR A 121 6.72 4.21 -0.14
CA TYR A 121 5.51 3.39 -0.17
C TYR A 121 5.66 2.24 -1.15
N VAL A 122 6.29 1.17 -0.69
CA VAL A 122 6.58 -0.02 -1.50
C VAL A 122 5.29 -0.74 -1.89
N GLY A 123 5.14 -1.03 -3.18
CA GLY A 123 4.05 -1.83 -3.74
C GLY A 123 4.59 -2.70 -4.86
N LEU A 124 5.07 -3.91 -4.57
CA LEU A 124 5.70 -4.77 -5.56
C LEU A 124 4.93 -6.08 -5.77
N PRO A 125 4.91 -6.63 -7.00
CA PRO A 125 4.38 -7.97 -7.22
C PRO A 125 5.28 -9.00 -6.53
N ILE A 126 4.65 -10.06 -6.01
CA ILE A 126 5.34 -11.22 -5.44
C ILE A 126 4.57 -12.48 -5.82
N GLU A 127 5.30 -13.58 -5.96
CA GLU A 127 4.69 -14.91 -6.08
C GLU A 127 5.18 -15.75 -4.90
N LEU A 128 4.34 -15.88 -3.89
CA LEU A 128 4.64 -16.60 -2.68
C LEU A 128 3.50 -17.60 -2.41
N PRO A 129 3.73 -18.92 -2.46
CA PRO A 129 2.71 -19.92 -2.15
C PRO A 129 2.15 -19.73 -0.74
N THR A 130 0.89 -20.08 -0.52
CA THR A 130 0.27 -20.06 0.81
C THR A 130 1.05 -20.92 1.79
N GLY A 131 1.32 -20.39 2.98
CA GLY A 131 2.13 -21.05 4.01
C GLY A 131 3.65 -20.94 3.79
N ALA A 132 4.10 -20.37 2.68
CA ALA A 132 5.51 -20.12 2.44
C ALA A 132 5.97 -18.81 3.06
N GLU A 133 7.30 -18.68 3.24
CA GLU A 133 7.95 -17.45 3.71
C GLU A 133 9.00 -16.96 2.71
N CYS A 134 9.27 -15.66 2.76
CA CYS A 134 10.31 -15.04 1.95
C CYS A 134 11.05 -13.99 2.79
N SER A 135 12.36 -14.09 2.85
CA SER A 135 13.21 -13.08 3.52
C SER A 135 13.66 -12.03 2.52
N LEU A 136 13.42 -10.77 2.86
CA LEU A 136 13.74 -9.62 2.02
C LEU A 136 14.76 -8.70 2.68
N THR A 137 15.53 -8.00 1.87
CA THR A 137 16.42 -6.90 2.27
C THR A 137 16.30 -5.75 1.27
N HIS A 138 16.78 -4.58 1.67
CA HIS A 138 16.77 -3.37 0.85
C HIS A 138 18.18 -2.86 0.65
N LYS A 139 18.49 -2.42 -0.58
CA LYS A 139 19.71 -1.72 -0.93
C LYS A 139 19.34 -0.31 -1.38
N ILE A 140 19.90 0.67 -0.73
CA ILE A 140 19.67 2.09 -0.98
C ILE A 140 20.92 2.68 -1.59
N GLU A 141 20.84 3.16 -2.83
CA GLU A 141 21.88 3.90 -3.52
C GLU A 141 21.59 5.40 -3.41
N PHE A 142 22.58 6.16 -3.02
CA PHE A 142 22.42 7.59 -2.77
C PHE A 142 23.70 8.37 -3.06
N GLU A 143 23.54 9.67 -3.30
CA GLU A 143 24.65 10.62 -3.44
C GLU A 143 24.69 11.55 -2.23
N VAL A 144 25.87 11.71 -1.65
CA VAL A 144 26.11 12.67 -0.57
C VAL A 144 26.22 14.07 -1.18
N GLN A 145 25.34 14.97 -0.75
CA GLN A 145 25.31 16.35 -1.21
C GLN A 145 26.30 17.19 -0.41
N SER A 146 27.56 17.13 -0.81
CA SER A 146 28.67 17.87 -0.22
C SER A 146 29.47 18.63 -1.28
N THR A 147 30.52 19.34 -0.88
CA THR A 147 31.45 20.01 -1.83
C THR A 147 32.14 19.02 -2.78
N ASN A 148 32.29 17.76 -2.36
CA ASN A 148 32.77 16.67 -3.18
C ASN A 148 31.68 15.56 -3.18
N PRO A 149 30.73 15.59 -4.10
CA PRO A 149 29.67 14.60 -4.19
C PRO A 149 30.24 13.18 -4.32
N GLU A 150 29.72 12.26 -3.54
CA GLU A 150 30.16 10.87 -3.54
C GLU A 150 28.93 9.96 -3.54
N ARG A 151 28.94 8.93 -4.38
CA ARG A 151 27.91 7.89 -4.38
C ARG A 151 28.26 6.80 -3.37
N ALA A 152 27.24 6.37 -2.66
CA ALA A 152 27.34 5.35 -1.66
C ALA A 152 26.11 4.44 -1.65
N THR A 153 26.22 3.32 -0.95
CA THR A 153 25.13 2.37 -0.74
C THR A 153 25.04 1.99 0.72
N VAL A 154 23.82 1.69 1.15
CA VAL A 154 23.57 1.04 2.42
C VAL A 154 22.56 -0.08 2.23
N GLU A 155 22.74 -1.19 2.94
CA GLU A 155 21.82 -2.31 2.96
C GLU A 155 21.20 -2.47 4.35
N GLY A 156 19.90 -2.82 4.40
CA GLY A 156 19.18 -2.97 5.66
C GLY A 156 17.70 -3.22 5.48
N GLY A 157 16.91 -2.94 6.51
CA GLY A 157 15.46 -3.15 6.48
C GLY A 157 15.10 -4.61 6.20
N LYS A 158 15.78 -5.56 6.86
CA LYS A 158 15.50 -6.99 6.71
C LYS A 158 14.15 -7.32 7.30
N LEU A 159 13.37 -8.14 6.57
CA LEU A 159 12.08 -8.64 7.04
C LEU A 159 11.82 -10.06 6.53
N VAL A 160 10.96 -10.77 7.24
CA VAL A 160 10.44 -12.07 6.81
C VAL A 160 8.95 -11.90 6.53
N VAL A 161 8.55 -12.20 5.31
CA VAL A 161 7.16 -12.16 4.86
C VAL A 161 6.59 -13.56 4.93
N HIS A 162 5.47 -13.73 5.62
CA HIS A 162 4.71 -14.97 5.65
C HIS A 162 3.45 -14.82 4.79
N ASN A 163 3.16 -15.77 3.91
CA ASN A 163 1.93 -15.76 3.14
C ASN A 163 0.83 -16.50 3.90
N GLU A 164 0.14 -15.76 4.77
CA GLU A 164 -1.05 -16.23 5.46
C GLU A 164 -2.31 -15.92 4.64
N PRO A 165 -3.37 -16.74 4.74
CA PRO A 165 -4.64 -16.44 4.09
C PRO A 165 -5.21 -15.08 4.55
N MET A 166 -5.57 -14.24 3.57
CA MET A 166 -6.31 -12.99 3.87
C MET A 166 -7.70 -13.31 4.45
N ALA A 167 -8.22 -12.39 5.27
CA ALA A 167 -9.61 -12.43 5.66
C ALA A 167 -10.50 -12.29 4.41
N ALA A 168 -11.29 -13.32 4.12
CA ALA A 168 -12.31 -13.26 3.08
C ALA A 168 -13.61 -12.76 3.71
N ILE A 169 -14.08 -11.58 3.28
CA ILE A 169 -15.24 -10.89 3.84
C ILE A 169 -16.27 -10.59 2.74
N GLY A 170 -17.51 -10.39 3.11
CA GLY A 170 -18.56 -9.97 2.19
C GLY A 170 -18.40 -8.52 1.72
N ALA A 171 -19.31 -8.08 0.88
CA ALA A 171 -19.38 -6.70 0.44
C ALA A 171 -19.90 -5.78 1.55
N PRO A 172 -19.40 -4.53 1.67
CA PRO A 172 -19.94 -3.54 2.59
C PRO A 172 -21.19 -2.82 2.07
N LEU A 173 -21.52 -3.00 0.79
CA LEU A 173 -22.60 -2.36 0.04
C LEU A 173 -23.29 -3.36 -0.89
N ARG A 174 -24.43 -3.00 -1.45
CA ARG A 174 -25.21 -3.83 -2.40
C ARG A 174 -25.20 -3.23 -3.80
N GLY A 175 -25.42 -4.08 -4.81
CA GLY A 175 -25.58 -3.69 -6.21
C GLY A 175 -24.39 -2.90 -6.75
N GLY A 176 -24.66 -1.85 -7.52
CA GLY A 176 -23.62 -1.02 -8.14
C GLY A 176 -24.19 -0.12 -9.24
N PRO A 177 -23.33 0.49 -10.06
CA PRO A 177 -21.85 0.48 -10.03
C PRO A 177 -21.22 1.28 -8.87
N TRP A 178 -20.19 0.72 -8.26
CA TRP A 178 -19.36 1.37 -7.24
C TRP A 178 -17.91 1.48 -7.70
N VAL A 179 -17.27 2.61 -7.45
CA VAL A 179 -15.85 2.80 -7.73
C VAL A 179 -15.03 2.56 -6.47
N ALA A 180 -13.99 1.74 -6.59
CA ALA A 180 -12.98 1.55 -5.55
C ALA A 180 -11.96 2.71 -5.60
N VAL A 181 -12.23 3.79 -4.87
CA VAL A 181 -11.39 4.99 -4.90
C VAL A 181 -10.28 4.89 -3.89
N TYR A 182 -9.09 4.64 -4.37
CA TYR A 182 -7.83 4.72 -3.62
C TYR A 182 -6.66 4.86 -4.60
N ASN A 183 -5.52 5.40 -4.14
CA ASN A 183 -4.31 5.47 -4.96
C ASN A 183 -3.08 5.62 -4.07
N ALA A 184 -2.12 4.72 -4.22
CA ALA A 184 -0.87 4.73 -3.47
C ALA A 184 0.02 5.94 -3.76
N SER A 185 -0.16 6.62 -4.90
CA SER A 185 0.62 7.82 -5.28
C SER A 185 0.02 9.14 -4.80
N TRP A 186 -1.22 9.17 -4.29
CA TRP A 186 -1.82 10.40 -3.77
C TRP A 186 -1.13 10.83 -2.48
N GLU A 187 -0.70 12.09 -2.44
CA GLU A 187 0.03 12.64 -1.29
C GLU A 187 -0.80 12.66 0.01
N LEU A 188 -2.11 12.83 -0.13
CA LEU A 188 -3.08 12.79 0.97
C LEU A 188 -3.97 11.54 0.92
N GLY A 189 -3.59 10.52 0.15
CA GLY A 189 -4.32 9.25 0.09
C GLY A 189 -4.16 8.47 1.40
N HIS A 190 -5.14 7.63 1.73
CA HIS A 190 -5.25 6.92 3.01
C HIS A 190 -3.95 6.24 3.45
N ARG A 191 -3.25 5.59 2.53
CA ARG A 191 -1.97 4.92 2.80
C ARG A 191 -0.85 5.88 3.20
N ARG A 192 -0.94 7.18 2.85
CA ARG A 192 0.10 8.18 3.13
C ARG A 192 -0.18 9.02 4.37
N VAL A 193 -1.31 8.79 5.02
CA VAL A 193 -1.64 9.41 6.29
C VAL A 193 -1.06 8.55 7.40
N LEU A 194 0.01 9.06 8.01
CA LEU A 194 0.73 8.41 9.10
C LEU A 194 0.28 9.01 10.42
N TYR A 195 -0.14 8.18 11.35
CA TYR A 195 -0.50 8.60 12.70
C TYR A 195 0.57 8.20 13.70
N ALA A 196 1.20 9.17 14.35
CA ALA A 196 2.17 8.91 15.40
C ALA A 196 1.45 8.98 16.76
N THR A 197 1.06 7.83 17.28
CA THR A 197 0.35 7.69 18.56
C THR A 197 1.13 6.75 19.47
N LYS A 198 1.12 7.01 20.78
CA LYS A 198 1.80 6.19 21.80
C LYS A 198 3.27 5.85 21.45
N GLY A 199 3.96 6.76 20.78
CA GLY A 199 5.37 6.61 20.41
C GLY A 199 5.65 5.72 19.20
N ARG A 200 4.63 5.29 18.46
CA ARG A 200 4.75 4.51 17.22
C ARG A 200 3.99 5.16 16.08
N VAL A 201 4.44 4.90 14.87
CA VAL A 201 3.77 5.31 13.64
C VAL A 201 2.88 4.18 13.17
N HIS A 202 1.63 4.50 12.81
CA HIS A 202 0.63 3.58 12.31
C HIS A 202 0.04 4.05 10.98
N VAL A 203 -0.44 3.11 10.17
CA VAL A 203 -1.10 3.36 8.87
C VAL A 203 -2.43 2.59 8.81
N PRO A 204 -3.48 3.03 9.52
CA PRO A 204 -4.77 2.33 9.52
C PRO A 204 -5.37 2.20 8.11
N GLY A 205 -5.24 3.25 7.31
CA GLY A 205 -5.77 3.31 5.94
C GLY A 205 -4.91 2.62 4.86
N ARG A 206 -3.96 1.74 5.20
CA ARG A 206 -3.08 1.10 4.21
C ARG A 206 -3.82 0.40 3.08
N PHE A 207 -4.94 -0.23 3.36
CA PHE A 207 -5.81 -0.92 2.41
C PHE A 207 -7.23 -0.35 2.38
N ALA A 208 -7.40 0.90 2.80
CA ALA A 208 -8.69 1.55 2.80
C ALA A 208 -9.19 1.86 1.38
N ILE A 209 -10.50 1.74 1.19
CA ILE A 209 -11.20 2.05 -0.05
C ILE A 209 -12.34 3.01 0.28
N ASP A 210 -12.42 4.13 -0.47
CA ASP A 210 -13.60 4.96 -0.51
C ASP A 210 -14.53 4.47 -1.61
N TRP A 211 -15.73 4.04 -1.23
CA TRP A 211 -16.73 3.53 -2.15
C TRP A 211 -17.66 4.66 -2.59
N ILE A 212 -17.57 5.03 -3.86
CA ILE A 212 -18.41 6.07 -4.48
C ILE A 212 -19.32 5.43 -5.53
N LYS A 213 -20.62 5.67 -5.43
CA LYS A 213 -21.59 5.17 -6.43
C LYS A 213 -21.54 6.04 -7.67
N VAL A 214 -21.53 5.41 -8.85
CA VAL A 214 -21.53 6.10 -10.14
C VAL A 214 -22.66 5.62 -11.03
N ASP A 215 -23.00 6.39 -12.07
CA ASP A 215 -23.84 5.92 -13.16
C ASP A 215 -23.01 5.28 -14.29
N THR A 216 -23.67 4.85 -15.34
CA THR A 216 -23.03 4.26 -16.53
C THR A 216 -22.20 5.27 -17.34
N ASN A 217 -22.42 6.57 -17.13
CA ASN A 217 -21.67 7.66 -17.78
C ASN A 217 -20.51 8.18 -16.95
N GLY A 218 -20.28 7.59 -15.76
CA GLY A 218 -19.18 7.98 -14.87
C GLY A 218 -19.50 9.14 -13.93
N LYS A 219 -20.73 9.63 -13.91
CA LYS A 219 -21.17 10.65 -12.95
C LYS A 219 -21.43 10.01 -11.60
N TYR A 220 -21.13 10.72 -10.52
CA TYR A 220 -21.40 10.27 -9.14
C TYR A 220 -22.44 11.12 -8.42
N PHE A 221 -22.97 12.16 -9.09
CA PHE A 221 -24.11 12.96 -8.64
C PHE A 221 -24.94 13.45 -9.82
N GLN A 222 -26.16 13.88 -9.55
CA GLN A 222 -27.02 14.64 -10.46
C GLN A 222 -26.87 16.14 -10.21
N GLY A 223 -27.27 16.97 -11.18
CA GLY A 223 -27.16 18.42 -11.07
C GLY A 223 -25.70 18.88 -11.01
N ASP A 224 -25.41 19.80 -10.10
CA ASP A 224 -24.07 20.34 -9.83
C ASP A 224 -23.35 19.62 -8.68
N GLY A 225 -24.02 18.68 -8.00
CA GLY A 225 -23.47 17.90 -6.90
C GLY A 225 -23.25 18.72 -5.61
N SER A 226 -23.76 19.94 -5.55
CA SER A 226 -23.57 20.80 -4.37
C SER A 226 -24.33 20.29 -3.14
N LYS A 227 -25.48 19.61 -3.34
CA LYS A 227 -26.24 18.99 -2.26
C LYS A 227 -25.80 17.54 -2.06
N ILE A 228 -25.65 17.12 -0.82
CA ILE A 228 -25.30 15.72 -0.51
C ILE A 228 -26.34 14.72 -1.03
N THR A 229 -27.62 15.12 -1.08
CA THR A 229 -28.73 14.30 -1.60
C THR A 229 -28.69 14.09 -3.11
N ASP A 230 -27.89 14.86 -3.84
CA ASP A 230 -27.70 14.69 -5.28
C ASP A 230 -26.73 13.55 -5.61
N TRP A 231 -25.93 13.12 -4.63
CA TRP A 231 -24.97 12.04 -4.79
C TRP A 231 -25.66 10.66 -4.80
N PHE A 232 -25.36 9.85 -5.80
CA PHE A 232 -26.04 8.56 -6.01
C PHE A 232 -25.83 7.54 -4.87
N GLY A 233 -24.73 7.67 -4.13
CA GLY A 233 -24.41 6.82 -2.99
C GLY A 233 -25.01 7.29 -1.66
N TYR A 234 -25.45 8.56 -1.54
CA TYR A 234 -25.96 9.08 -0.28
C TYR A 234 -27.21 8.33 0.18
N GLY A 235 -27.19 7.86 1.43
CA GLY A 235 -28.28 7.08 2.01
C GLY A 235 -28.33 5.60 1.58
N ALA A 236 -27.37 5.14 0.78
CA ALA A 236 -27.27 3.72 0.44
C ALA A 236 -27.07 2.86 1.70
N GLU A 237 -27.68 1.68 1.73
CA GLU A 237 -27.53 0.75 2.86
C GLU A 237 -26.09 0.25 2.96
N VAL A 238 -25.52 0.37 4.17
CA VAL A 238 -24.24 -0.21 4.56
C VAL A 238 -24.51 -1.50 5.30
N ILE A 239 -23.85 -2.59 4.89
CA ILE A 239 -24.11 -3.92 5.40
C ILE A 239 -22.89 -4.54 6.07
N ALA A 240 -23.11 -5.43 7.03
CA ALA A 240 -22.07 -6.16 7.73
C ALA A 240 -21.32 -7.10 6.76
N VAL A 241 -20.00 -6.99 6.69
CA VAL A 241 -19.16 -7.82 5.80
C VAL A 241 -18.92 -9.23 6.31
N SER A 242 -19.31 -9.53 7.55
CA SER A 242 -19.14 -10.84 8.19
C SER A 242 -20.13 -10.99 9.34
N ASP A 243 -20.35 -12.20 9.79
CA ASP A 243 -20.83 -12.43 11.14
C ASP A 243 -19.81 -11.86 12.11
N GLY A 244 -20.27 -11.20 13.19
CA GLY A 244 -19.36 -10.57 14.13
C GLY A 244 -20.09 -9.87 15.29
N VAL A 245 -19.29 -9.18 16.10
CA VAL A 245 -19.77 -8.36 17.22
C VAL A 245 -19.44 -6.90 16.97
N VAL A 246 -20.41 -6.02 17.11
CA VAL A 246 -20.19 -4.57 17.06
C VAL A 246 -19.41 -4.15 18.31
N VAL A 247 -18.19 -3.62 18.13
CA VAL A 247 -17.31 -3.25 19.24
C VAL A 247 -17.27 -1.76 19.51
N ALA A 248 -17.61 -0.93 18.52
CA ALA A 248 -17.74 0.52 18.68
C ALA A 248 -18.71 1.12 17.70
N THR A 249 -19.40 2.20 18.11
CA THR A 249 -20.26 3.02 17.25
C THR A 249 -20.17 4.49 17.63
N ARG A 250 -20.40 5.37 16.68
CA ARG A 250 -20.60 6.80 16.87
C ARG A 250 -21.67 7.30 15.91
N ASP A 251 -22.70 7.99 16.39
CA ASP A 251 -23.88 8.44 15.60
C ASP A 251 -24.37 9.85 15.96
N TRP A 252 -23.48 10.72 16.46
CA TRP A 252 -23.86 12.08 16.90
C TRP A 252 -23.17 13.21 16.14
N ILE A 253 -22.28 12.90 15.19
CA ILE A 253 -21.65 13.92 14.35
C ILE A 253 -22.66 14.35 13.29
N ALA A 254 -22.98 15.64 13.26
CA ALA A 254 -23.84 16.21 12.23
C ALA A 254 -23.09 16.29 10.87
N GLU A 255 -23.87 16.29 9.79
CA GLU A 255 -23.34 16.52 8.44
C GLU A 255 -23.89 17.83 7.86
N ASN A 256 -23.13 18.44 6.95
CA ASN A 256 -23.59 19.57 6.17
C ASN A 256 -24.56 19.07 5.09
N SER A 257 -25.61 19.85 4.80
CA SER A 257 -26.54 19.55 3.69
C SER A 257 -25.93 19.79 2.30
N HIS A 258 -24.79 20.50 2.24
CA HIS A 258 -24.05 20.81 1.02
C HIS A 258 -22.60 20.34 1.14
N VAL A 259 -22.08 19.86 0.03
CA VAL A 259 -20.66 19.51 -0.09
C VAL A 259 -19.84 20.79 -0.02
N VAL A 260 -18.86 20.83 0.88
CA VAL A 260 -17.93 21.95 0.99
C VAL A 260 -16.81 21.80 -0.03
N GLU A 261 -16.32 22.92 -0.56
CA GLU A 261 -15.18 22.90 -1.46
C GLU A 261 -13.93 22.37 -0.73
N GLY A 262 -13.28 21.38 -1.31
CA GLY A 262 -12.11 20.72 -0.74
C GLY A 262 -12.46 19.69 0.34
N VAL A 263 -11.55 19.49 1.28
CA VAL A 263 -11.72 18.53 2.38
C VAL A 263 -12.38 19.23 3.57
N GLN A 264 -13.49 18.68 4.06
CA GLN A 264 -14.11 19.13 5.30
C GLN A 264 -13.13 18.92 6.46
N ARG A 265 -12.62 20.03 7.02
CA ARG A 265 -11.67 19.98 8.13
C ARG A 265 -12.40 19.72 9.43
N THR A 266 -11.88 18.78 10.22
CA THR A 266 -12.37 18.47 11.55
C THR A 266 -11.20 18.12 12.46
N SER A 267 -11.46 17.91 13.75
CA SER A 267 -10.43 17.39 14.65
C SER A 267 -10.07 15.96 14.28
N LEU A 268 -8.86 15.53 14.62
CA LEU A 268 -8.39 14.17 14.37
C LEU A 268 -9.34 13.11 14.96
N GLU A 269 -9.89 13.38 16.14
CA GLU A 269 -10.85 12.52 16.81
C GLU A 269 -12.15 12.35 16.01
N ASN A 270 -12.58 13.39 15.29
CA ASN A 270 -13.82 13.41 14.52
C ASN A 270 -13.62 13.10 13.04
N ALA A 271 -12.40 12.81 12.61
CA ALA A 271 -12.09 12.58 11.20
C ALA A 271 -12.91 11.45 10.56
N SER A 272 -13.14 10.35 11.27
CA SER A 272 -13.97 9.24 10.81
C SER A 272 -15.48 9.53 10.75
N GLY A 273 -15.93 10.69 11.27
CA GLY A 273 -17.35 11.01 11.35
C GLY A 273 -18.12 10.02 12.20
N ASN A 274 -19.36 9.69 11.79
CA ASN A 274 -20.12 8.59 12.37
C ASN A 274 -19.60 7.27 11.81
N PHE A 275 -19.51 6.25 12.66
CA PHE A 275 -18.89 5.00 12.28
C PHE A 275 -19.46 3.79 13.02
N VAL A 276 -19.26 2.63 12.45
CA VAL A 276 -19.43 1.32 13.08
C VAL A 276 -18.11 0.56 12.98
N THR A 277 -17.67 -0.10 14.04
CA THR A 277 -16.55 -1.03 14.04
C THR A 277 -17.06 -2.42 14.40
N LEU A 278 -16.77 -3.40 13.54
CA LEU A 278 -17.18 -4.79 13.66
C LEU A 278 -15.96 -5.66 13.93
N ASP A 279 -15.98 -6.42 15.03
CA ASP A 279 -14.99 -7.47 15.31
C ASP A 279 -15.29 -8.69 14.42
N LEU A 280 -14.34 -9.03 13.56
CA LEU A 280 -14.37 -10.16 12.65
C LEU A 280 -13.75 -11.43 13.26
N GLY A 281 -13.27 -11.33 14.51
CA GLY A 281 -12.45 -12.36 15.16
C GLY A 281 -10.97 -12.31 14.72
N HIS A 282 -10.17 -13.13 15.40
CA HIS A 282 -8.73 -13.27 15.13
C HIS A 282 -7.93 -11.95 15.13
N GLY A 283 -8.34 -10.96 15.96
CA GLY A 283 -7.70 -9.65 16.02
C GLY A 283 -7.88 -8.80 14.74
N ARG A 284 -9.00 -8.97 14.06
CA ARG A 284 -9.34 -8.21 12.84
C ARG A 284 -10.63 -7.44 13.04
N PHE A 285 -10.62 -6.17 12.65
CA PHE A 285 -11.73 -5.24 12.83
C PHE A 285 -12.07 -4.53 11.54
N ALA A 286 -13.35 -4.54 11.14
CA ALA A 286 -13.83 -3.81 9.98
C ALA A 286 -14.40 -2.46 10.40
N PHE A 287 -13.98 -1.41 9.73
CA PHE A 287 -14.39 -0.03 9.96
C PHE A 287 -15.26 0.47 8.80
N TYR A 288 -16.40 1.07 9.16
CA TYR A 288 -17.34 1.71 8.26
C TYR A 288 -17.49 3.16 8.71
N GLU A 289 -16.98 4.12 7.94
CA GLU A 289 -16.88 5.51 8.35
C GLU A 289 -17.69 6.45 7.46
N HIS A 290 -17.83 7.70 7.89
CA HIS A 290 -18.60 8.77 7.25
C HIS A 290 -20.09 8.48 7.14
N LEU A 291 -20.64 7.69 8.08
CA LEU A 291 -22.04 7.26 8.07
C LEU A 291 -23.00 8.41 8.31
N LYS A 292 -24.20 8.30 7.74
CA LYS A 292 -25.29 9.28 7.88
C LYS A 292 -25.76 9.39 9.32
N PRO A 293 -25.95 10.60 9.87
CA PRO A 293 -26.44 10.79 11.24
C PRO A 293 -27.79 10.14 11.47
N GLY A 294 -27.94 9.49 12.61
CA GLY A 294 -29.19 8.82 13.02
C GLY A 294 -29.55 7.57 12.18
N SER A 295 -28.61 7.07 11.37
CA SER A 295 -28.86 5.91 10.51
C SER A 295 -28.34 4.59 11.07
N ILE A 296 -27.51 4.63 12.12
CA ILE A 296 -26.88 3.43 12.68
C ILE A 296 -27.94 2.59 13.39
N ARG A 297 -28.08 1.34 12.97
CA ARG A 297 -29.12 0.39 13.43
C ARG A 297 -28.62 -0.60 14.50
N VAL A 298 -27.36 -0.48 14.89
CA VAL A 298 -26.69 -1.41 15.81
C VAL A 298 -26.01 -0.66 16.95
N ARG A 299 -25.75 -1.35 18.05
CA ARG A 299 -25.09 -0.81 19.23
C ARG A 299 -23.89 -1.68 19.61
N GLN A 300 -22.95 -1.12 20.32
CA GLN A 300 -21.87 -1.90 20.92
C GLN A 300 -22.39 -3.10 21.70
N GLY A 301 -21.85 -4.28 21.42
CA GLY A 301 -22.25 -5.56 21.98
C GLY A 301 -23.23 -6.36 21.10
N ASP A 302 -23.87 -5.74 20.10
CA ASP A 302 -24.77 -6.46 19.22
C ASP A 302 -24.03 -7.47 18.34
N ARG A 303 -24.65 -8.64 18.14
CA ARG A 303 -24.21 -9.64 17.16
C ARG A 303 -24.94 -9.38 15.85
N VAL A 304 -24.16 -9.29 14.78
CA VAL A 304 -24.70 -9.12 13.42
C VAL A 304 -24.35 -10.33 12.56
N ARG A 305 -25.15 -10.57 11.53
CA ARG A 305 -24.85 -11.54 10.48
C ARG A 305 -24.38 -10.84 9.23
N ILE A 306 -23.56 -11.50 8.45
CA ILE A 306 -23.16 -11.03 7.13
C ILE A 306 -24.38 -10.60 6.31
N GLY A 307 -24.32 -9.45 5.64
CA GLY A 307 -25.40 -8.87 4.85
C GLY A 307 -26.48 -8.13 5.67
N SER A 308 -26.43 -8.12 7.01
CA SER A 308 -27.33 -7.32 7.84
C SER A 308 -27.07 -5.83 7.62
N VAL A 309 -28.14 -5.04 7.43
CA VAL A 309 -28.04 -3.57 7.34
C VAL A 309 -27.66 -2.99 8.69
N ILE A 310 -26.53 -2.28 8.75
CA ILE A 310 -25.99 -1.71 9.98
C ILE A 310 -26.09 -0.18 10.03
N ALA A 311 -26.11 0.50 8.88
CA ALA A 311 -26.19 1.96 8.77
C ALA A 311 -26.56 2.39 7.34
N GLN A 312 -26.46 3.72 7.08
CA GLN A 312 -26.52 4.30 5.76
C GLN A 312 -25.25 5.16 5.48
N LEU A 313 -24.84 5.17 4.21
CA LEU A 313 -23.74 6.01 3.71
C LEU A 313 -24.11 7.50 3.85
N GLY A 314 -23.19 8.30 4.37
CA GLY A 314 -23.38 9.72 4.65
C GLY A 314 -22.23 10.59 4.21
N TYR A 315 -22.06 11.72 4.94
CA TYR A 315 -21.04 12.76 4.66
C TYR A 315 -20.48 13.37 5.97
N THR A 316 -20.37 12.58 7.02
CA THR A 316 -19.84 13.07 8.31
C THR A 316 -18.31 12.99 8.37
N GLY A 317 -17.69 13.79 9.25
CA GLY A 317 -16.24 13.75 9.47
C GLY A 317 -15.40 14.43 8.38
N GLN A 318 -14.19 13.96 8.18
CA GLN A 318 -13.26 14.50 7.18
C GLN A 318 -13.48 13.86 5.81
N SER A 319 -14.40 14.40 5.05
CA SER A 319 -14.84 13.85 3.77
C SER A 319 -14.85 14.93 2.68
N THR A 320 -14.66 14.53 1.43
CA THR A 320 -14.75 15.39 0.24
C THR A 320 -16.10 15.33 -0.45
N GLY A 321 -16.95 14.37 -0.08
CA GLY A 321 -18.29 14.14 -0.62
C GLY A 321 -18.86 12.83 -0.07
N PRO A 322 -20.16 12.55 -0.27
CA PRO A 322 -20.78 11.30 0.19
C PRO A 322 -20.09 10.05 -0.34
N HIS A 323 -19.52 9.25 0.54
CA HIS A 323 -18.89 7.97 0.25
C HIS A 323 -18.86 7.08 1.49
N LEU A 324 -18.62 5.80 1.30
CA LEU A 324 -18.29 4.89 2.40
C LEU A 324 -16.77 4.68 2.43
N HIS A 325 -16.11 5.18 3.47
CA HIS A 325 -14.74 4.77 3.78
C HIS A 325 -14.78 3.42 4.50
N PHE A 326 -14.06 2.44 3.95
CA PHE A 326 -14.02 1.08 4.48
C PHE A 326 -12.60 0.55 4.53
N HIS A 327 -12.21 -0.02 5.68
CA HIS A 327 -10.95 -0.73 5.83
C HIS A 327 -11.04 -1.84 6.89
N VAL A 328 -10.02 -2.71 6.92
CA VAL A 328 -9.82 -3.71 7.97
C VAL A 328 -8.51 -3.40 8.68
N SER A 329 -8.47 -3.52 10.00
CA SER A 329 -7.27 -3.28 10.80
C SER A 329 -7.06 -4.36 11.87
N ASP A 330 -5.89 -4.33 12.51
CA ASP A 330 -5.47 -5.23 13.58
C ASP A 330 -5.89 -4.78 14.98
N ASN A 331 -6.51 -3.61 15.10
CA ASN A 331 -6.92 -3.05 16.38
C ASN A 331 -8.24 -2.29 16.26
N ILE A 332 -8.99 -2.17 17.35
CA ILE A 332 -10.23 -1.40 17.46
C ILE A 332 -10.01 0.13 17.38
N SER A 333 -8.79 0.60 17.56
CA SER A 333 -8.46 2.02 17.55
C SER A 333 -8.48 2.58 16.13
N LEU A 334 -9.15 3.72 15.91
CA LEU A 334 -9.21 4.41 14.63
C LEU A 334 -7.84 4.92 14.12
N LEU A 335 -6.91 5.23 15.04
CA LEU A 335 -5.63 5.86 14.69
C LEU A 335 -4.40 5.04 15.09
N ASP A 336 -4.59 4.07 15.98
CA ASP A 336 -3.54 3.31 16.66
C ASP A 336 -3.59 1.85 16.21
N ALA A 337 -3.79 1.67 14.92
CA ALA A 337 -3.98 0.38 14.27
C ALA A 337 -3.20 0.30 12.96
N GLU A 338 -2.91 -0.91 12.52
CA GLU A 338 -2.34 -1.18 11.21
C GLU A 338 -3.43 -1.69 10.26
N GLY A 339 -3.51 -1.07 9.08
CA GLY A 339 -4.40 -1.53 8.02
C GLY A 339 -3.97 -2.90 7.49
N LEU A 340 -4.87 -3.86 7.56
CA LEU A 340 -4.66 -5.25 7.13
C LEU A 340 -5.23 -5.48 5.73
N PRO A 341 -4.58 -6.32 4.89
CA PRO A 341 -5.19 -6.76 3.64
C PRO A 341 -6.39 -7.66 3.91
N TYR A 342 -7.40 -7.54 3.05
CA TYR A 342 -8.61 -8.35 3.05
C TYR A 342 -9.00 -8.71 1.62
N ALA A 343 -9.85 -9.71 1.46
CA ALA A 343 -10.43 -10.07 0.17
C ALA A 343 -11.94 -9.91 0.23
N LEU A 344 -12.50 -9.09 -0.66
CA LEU A 344 -13.94 -9.03 -0.86
C LEU A 344 -14.40 -10.26 -1.64
N GLN A 345 -15.44 -10.91 -1.16
CA GLN A 345 -16.05 -12.05 -1.86
C GLN A 345 -17.08 -11.56 -2.88
N SER A 346 -17.17 -12.27 -3.99
CA SER A 346 -18.29 -12.22 -4.91
C SER A 346 -18.60 -10.85 -5.55
N PHE A 347 -17.60 -9.99 -5.76
CA PHE A 347 -17.79 -8.81 -6.58
C PHE A 347 -17.46 -9.07 -8.06
N ARG A 348 -18.14 -8.36 -8.95
CA ARG A 348 -17.86 -8.39 -10.40
C ARG A 348 -17.26 -7.06 -10.82
N VAL A 349 -16.18 -7.10 -11.61
CA VAL A 349 -15.63 -5.90 -12.22
C VAL A 349 -16.45 -5.56 -13.46
N LEU A 350 -16.99 -4.35 -13.52
CA LEU A 350 -17.76 -3.82 -14.64
C LEU A 350 -16.88 -3.04 -15.62
N GLY A 351 -15.84 -2.39 -15.11
CA GLY A 351 -14.92 -1.56 -15.88
C GLY A 351 -13.90 -0.87 -15.01
N THR A 352 -13.23 0.14 -15.57
CA THR A 352 -12.23 0.94 -14.87
C THR A 352 -12.16 2.36 -15.41
N TYR A 353 -11.73 3.30 -14.58
CA TYR A 353 -11.32 4.61 -15.05
C TYR A 353 -9.87 4.56 -15.55
N SER A 354 -9.59 5.27 -16.64
CA SER A 354 -8.26 5.31 -17.25
C SER A 354 -7.21 6.02 -16.37
N SER A 355 -7.66 6.89 -15.47
CA SER A 355 -6.81 7.62 -14.53
C SER A 355 -7.62 8.21 -13.38
N PRO A 356 -6.98 8.59 -12.26
CA PRO A 356 -7.61 9.36 -11.19
C PRO A 356 -8.24 10.68 -11.69
N ALA A 357 -7.59 11.34 -12.65
CA ALA A 357 -8.09 12.58 -13.22
C ALA A 357 -9.36 12.37 -14.05
N ALA A 358 -9.51 11.22 -14.72
CA ALA A 358 -10.73 10.87 -15.44
C ALA A 358 -11.91 10.71 -14.47
N PHE A 359 -11.69 10.02 -13.34
CA PHE A 359 -12.67 9.93 -12.27
C PHE A 359 -13.03 11.31 -11.70
N GLY A 360 -12.05 12.12 -11.27
CA GLY A 360 -12.28 13.45 -10.69
C GLY A 360 -13.00 14.43 -11.61
N LYS A 361 -12.96 14.21 -12.93
CA LYS A 361 -13.71 14.98 -13.94
C LYS A 361 -15.05 14.35 -14.33
N SER A 362 -15.48 13.30 -13.64
CA SER A 362 -16.69 12.53 -13.97
C SER A 362 -16.76 12.09 -15.43
N LEU A 363 -15.60 11.70 -16.01
CA LEU A 363 -15.57 11.15 -17.36
C LEU A 363 -16.11 9.73 -17.37
N PRO A 364 -16.63 9.22 -18.50
CA PRO A 364 -17.06 7.83 -18.59
C PRO A 364 -15.93 6.86 -18.27
N TRP A 365 -16.24 5.81 -17.52
CA TRP A 365 -15.34 4.69 -17.31
C TRP A 365 -15.39 3.72 -18.50
N SER A 366 -14.28 3.00 -18.71
CA SER A 366 -14.18 2.00 -19.78
C SER A 366 -14.77 0.68 -19.32
N PRO A 367 -15.85 0.18 -19.93
CA PRO A 367 -16.40 -1.12 -19.57
C PRO A 367 -15.46 -2.26 -19.98
N ILE A 368 -15.48 -3.34 -19.23
CA ILE A 368 -14.83 -4.59 -19.61
C ILE A 368 -15.68 -5.22 -20.72
N GLY A 369 -15.00 -5.65 -21.83
CA GLY A 369 -15.69 -6.20 -23.00
C GLY A 369 -16.55 -7.44 -22.70
N PRO A 370 -17.54 -7.73 -23.52
CA PRO A 370 -18.38 -8.92 -23.39
C PRO A 370 -17.50 -10.18 -23.44
N GLY A 371 -17.57 -11.01 -22.39
CA GLY A 371 -16.75 -12.23 -22.23
C GLY A 371 -15.78 -12.18 -21.07
N ILE A 372 -15.51 -11.02 -20.50
CA ILE A 372 -14.75 -10.82 -19.26
C ILE A 372 -15.69 -10.39 -18.12
N ASN A 373 -17.01 -10.46 -18.29
CA ASN A 373 -17.99 -10.34 -17.20
C ASN A 373 -17.75 -11.47 -16.22
N GLY A 374 -16.65 -11.26 -15.47
CA GLY A 374 -15.90 -12.28 -14.84
C GLY A 374 -16.69 -13.00 -13.78
N GLU A 375 -16.29 -14.23 -13.58
CA GLU A 375 -16.54 -14.98 -12.36
C GLU A 375 -16.39 -14.05 -11.15
N PRO A 376 -17.21 -14.21 -10.11
CA PRO A 376 -17.07 -13.47 -8.87
C PRO A 376 -15.64 -13.59 -8.33
N ARG A 377 -15.02 -12.47 -8.04
CA ARG A 377 -13.63 -12.43 -7.57
C ARG A 377 -13.57 -12.48 -6.04
N VAL A 378 -12.47 -13.07 -5.52
CA VAL A 378 -12.12 -13.07 -4.09
C VAL A 378 -10.76 -12.40 -3.96
N GLU A 379 -10.76 -11.08 -3.86
CA GLU A 379 -9.57 -10.24 -3.80
C GLU A 379 -9.92 -8.79 -3.45
N LEU A 380 -8.94 -7.90 -3.34
CA LEU A 380 -9.18 -6.46 -3.41
C LEU A 380 -9.30 -6.02 -4.88
N PRO A 381 -10.29 -5.20 -5.24
CA PRO A 381 -10.36 -4.63 -6.58
C PRO A 381 -9.18 -3.69 -6.84
N ALA A 382 -8.84 -3.51 -8.11
CA ALA A 382 -7.87 -2.49 -8.51
C ALA A 382 -8.34 -1.08 -8.13
N ALA A 383 -7.39 -0.16 -7.94
CA ALA A 383 -7.73 1.25 -7.79
C ALA A 383 -8.53 1.75 -8.99
N PHE A 384 -9.60 2.48 -8.73
CA PHE A 384 -10.56 3.00 -9.73
C PHE A 384 -11.28 1.92 -10.55
N ALA A 385 -11.25 0.66 -10.13
CA ALA A 385 -12.15 -0.34 -10.69
C ALA A 385 -13.60 0.01 -10.37
N VAL A 386 -14.45 -0.16 -11.36
CA VAL A 386 -15.92 -0.05 -11.23
C VAL A 386 -16.45 -1.45 -11.01
N VAL A 387 -17.14 -1.66 -9.91
CA VAL A 387 -17.59 -3.00 -9.50
C VAL A 387 -19.10 -3.03 -9.21
N ALA A 388 -19.66 -4.23 -9.25
CA ALA A 388 -20.97 -4.53 -8.68
C ALA A 388 -20.84 -5.62 -7.62
N PHE A 389 -21.54 -5.42 -6.53
CA PHE A 389 -21.74 -6.40 -5.46
C PHE A 389 -23.04 -7.19 -5.70
N PRO A 390 -23.21 -8.33 -5.05
CA PRO A 390 -24.51 -9.00 -4.98
C PRO A 390 -25.58 -8.08 -4.37
N ASP A 391 -26.87 -8.30 -4.75
CA ASP A 391 -28.03 -7.57 -4.21
C ASP A 391 -28.39 -8.03 -2.79
#